data_5c25be1bd842f7bb5f9ea78c2c4bcba8
#
_entry.id   5c25be1bd842f7bb5f9ea78c2c4bcba8
#
_cell.length_a   1.000
_cell.length_b   1.000
_cell.length_c   1.000
_cell.angle_alpha   90.00
_cell.angle_beta   90.00
_cell.angle_gamma   90.00
#
_symmetry.space_group_name_H-M   'P 1'
#
loop_
_entity.id
_entity.type
_entity.pdbx_description
1 polymer ?
#
loop_
_entity_poly.entity_id
_entity_poly.type
_entity_poly.pdbx_seq_one_letter_code
_entity_poly.pdbx_strand_id
1 'polypeptide(L)'
;MSAIHPFFIKWSLPLDGYLHVKGKQTAPPHLLQFDGASDPNPGPSAGGAVLFHPGTTDPVFERYEFIPHATNNEAEYNGLIIGLQEAADAGIKNLLIEGDSNLIINQFAGTWKIKAENLASLHKKARALLTHFDFVAIKHIPREKNAHADRLTNEGVAQKDSVLRLFES
;
A
#
# COMPACT_ATOMS: atom_id res chain seq x y z
N MET A 1 -34.43 10.91 7.35
CA MET A 1 -33.78 10.88 6.83
C MET A 1 -33.11 10.09 6.62
N SER A 2 -33.35 9.79 6.09
CA SER A 2 -32.58 8.91 5.93
C SER A 2 -31.38 9.21 6.36
N ALA A 3 -31.34 9.65 7.37
CA ALA A 3 -30.13 10.07 7.93
C ALA A 3 -29.05 9.01 7.79
N ILE A 4 -29.43 7.78 7.81
CA ILE A 4 -28.45 6.71 7.65
C ILE A 4 -28.59 6.13 6.26
N HIS A 5 -27.64 6.49 5.43
CA HIS A 5 -27.52 5.94 4.12
C HIS A 5 -26.89 4.53 4.22
N PRO A 6 -27.42 3.51 3.52
CA PRO A 6 -26.85 2.16 3.59
C PRO A 6 -25.37 2.11 3.25
N PHE A 7 -24.95 2.92 2.29
CA PHE A 7 -23.57 3.04 1.91
C PHE A 7 -22.71 3.60 3.05
N PHE A 8 -23.21 4.60 3.76
CA PHE A 8 -22.52 5.16 4.92
C PHE A 8 -22.30 4.09 5.99
N ILE A 9 -23.33 3.31 6.32
CA ILE A 9 -23.20 2.22 7.27
C ILE A 9 -22.12 1.24 6.83
N LYS A 10 -22.12 0.89 5.55
CA LYS A 10 -21.21 -0.11 4.99
C LYS A 10 -19.74 0.29 5.14
N TRP A 11 -19.39 1.54 4.84
CA TRP A 11 -18.00 1.96 4.90
C TRP A 11 -17.59 2.52 6.26
N SER A 12 -18.53 2.68 7.19
CA SER A 12 -18.22 3.03 8.57
C SER A 12 -18.15 1.80 9.48
N LEU A 13 -18.36 0.60 8.96
CA LEU A 13 -18.24 -0.61 9.74
C LEU A 13 -16.84 -0.78 10.31
N PRO A 14 -16.71 -1.54 11.40
CA PRO A 14 -15.42 -1.72 12.05
C PRO A 14 -14.35 -2.17 11.07
N LEU A 15 -13.20 -1.57 11.19
CA LEU A 15 -12.04 -1.92 10.38
C LEU A 15 -11.25 -2.98 11.13
N ASP A 16 -11.84 -4.17 11.27
CA ASP A 16 -11.25 -5.25 12.05
C ASP A 16 -9.87 -5.63 11.52
N GLY A 17 -8.90 -5.64 12.43
CA GLY A 17 -7.54 -5.95 12.10
C GLY A 17 -6.75 -4.79 11.51
N TYR A 18 -7.40 -3.66 11.21
CA TYR A 18 -6.69 -2.48 10.73
C TYR A 18 -6.12 -1.67 11.89
N LEU A 19 -4.88 -1.23 11.72
CA LEU A 19 -4.24 -0.29 12.62
C LEU A 19 -4.48 1.11 12.09
N HIS A 20 -4.96 2.00 12.95
CA HIS A 20 -5.18 3.40 12.58
C HIS A 20 -3.84 4.09 12.35
N VAL A 21 -3.73 4.82 11.25
CA VAL A 21 -2.53 5.59 10.92
C VAL A 21 -2.81 7.08 10.99
N LYS A 22 -3.92 7.55 10.40
CA LYS A 22 -4.23 8.98 10.35
C LYS A 22 -5.73 9.21 10.20
N GLY A 23 -6.24 10.22 10.90
CA GLY A 23 -7.49 10.90 10.59
C GLY A 23 -8.76 10.11 10.80
N LYS A 24 -9.82 10.59 10.16
CA LYS A 24 -11.16 9.98 10.19
C LYS A 24 -11.69 9.81 8.78
N GLN A 25 -12.45 8.75 8.56
CA GLN A 25 -13.08 8.51 7.25
C GLN A 25 -14.02 9.66 6.89
N THR A 26 -13.86 10.15 5.66
CA THR A 26 -14.72 11.19 5.08
C THR A 26 -15.45 10.70 3.84
N ALA A 27 -15.10 9.52 3.34
CA ALA A 27 -15.68 8.88 2.16
C ALA A 27 -15.37 7.38 2.18
N PRO A 28 -16.02 6.57 1.34
CA PRO A 28 -15.68 5.15 1.22
C PRO A 28 -14.20 5.00 0.84
N PRO A 29 -13.44 4.18 1.58
CA PRO A 29 -12.01 4.10 1.33
C PRO A 29 -11.69 3.19 0.14
N HIS A 30 -10.71 3.60 -0.65
CA HIS A 30 -10.06 2.73 -1.63
C HIS A 30 -9.12 1.77 -0.90
N LEU A 31 -8.80 0.65 -1.53
CA LEU A 31 -7.91 -0.35 -0.96
C LEU A 31 -6.60 -0.40 -1.75
N LEU A 32 -5.49 -0.14 -1.07
CA LEU A 32 -4.15 -0.27 -1.61
C LEU A 32 -3.51 -1.56 -1.10
N GLN A 33 -3.05 -2.41 -2.00
CA GLN A 33 -2.22 -3.55 -1.64
C GLN A 33 -0.83 -3.33 -2.21
N PHE A 34 0.20 -3.66 -1.43
CA PHE A 34 1.59 -3.50 -1.84
C PHE A 34 2.41 -4.73 -1.50
N ASP A 35 3.53 -4.87 -2.20
CA ASP A 35 4.49 -5.95 -1.99
C ASP A 35 5.89 -5.48 -2.44
N GLY A 36 6.89 -6.26 -2.14
CA GLY A 36 8.26 -6.03 -2.56
C GLY A 36 9.06 -7.30 -2.45
N ALA A 37 10.02 -7.49 -3.35
CA ALA A 37 10.85 -8.68 -3.35
C ALA A 37 12.21 -8.39 -3.97
N SER A 38 13.22 -9.13 -3.48
CA SER A 38 14.56 -9.15 -4.03
C SER A 38 14.90 -10.59 -4.43
N ASP A 39 15.61 -10.75 -5.55
CA ASP A 39 16.05 -12.08 -5.98
C ASP A 39 17.41 -11.97 -6.68
N PRO A 40 18.51 -12.36 -6.00
CA PRO A 40 18.59 -12.78 -4.59
C PRO A 40 18.38 -11.61 -3.60
N ASN A 41 18.32 -11.92 -2.30
CA ASN A 41 18.17 -10.91 -1.25
C ASN A 41 19.52 -10.73 -0.50
N PRO A 42 20.25 -9.58 -0.64
CA PRO A 42 19.91 -8.42 -1.46
C PRO A 42 20.27 -8.63 -2.93
N GLY A 43 19.66 -7.85 -3.80
CA GLY A 43 19.92 -7.93 -5.24
C GLY A 43 18.87 -7.21 -6.05
N PRO A 44 18.69 -7.62 -7.33
CA PRO A 44 17.63 -7.06 -8.16
C PRO A 44 16.27 -7.20 -7.49
N SER A 45 15.52 -6.12 -7.45
CA SER A 45 14.31 -6.01 -6.63
C SER A 45 13.22 -5.26 -7.37
N ALA A 46 12.02 -5.35 -6.85
CA ALA A 46 10.93 -4.48 -7.28
C ALA A 46 9.94 -4.28 -6.13
N GLY A 47 9.30 -3.12 -6.13
CA GLY A 47 8.11 -2.86 -5.35
C GLY A 47 6.90 -2.85 -6.25
N GLY A 48 5.77 -3.33 -5.77
CA GLY A 48 4.52 -3.37 -6.53
C GLY A 48 3.35 -2.89 -5.70
N ALA A 49 2.37 -2.27 -6.37
CA ALA A 49 1.18 -1.75 -5.71
C ALA A 49 -0.02 -1.79 -6.66
N VAL A 50 -1.18 -2.08 -6.11
CA VAL A 50 -2.47 -2.03 -6.81
C VAL A 50 -3.47 -1.30 -5.94
N LEU A 51 -4.26 -0.41 -6.55
CA LEU A 51 -5.35 0.28 -5.87
C LEU A 51 -6.67 -0.21 -6.44
N PHE A 52 -7.59 -0.61 -5.55
CA PHE A 52 -8.93 -1.05 -5.92
C PHE A 52 -9.97 0.00 -5.56
N HIS A 53 -11.02 0.09 -6.37
CA HIS A 53 -12.20 0.88 -6.03
C HIS A 53 -12.84 0.36 -4.74
N PRO A 54 -13.50 1.23 -3.96
CA PRO A 54 -14.08 0.82 -2.68
C PRO A 54 -15.00 -0.40 -2.79
N GLY A 55 -14.72 -1.42 -1.96
CA GLY A 55 -15.54 -2.62 -1.89
C GLY A 55 -15.49 -3.52 -3.11
N THR A 56 -14.50 -3.36 -3.99
CA THR A 56 -14.37 -4.14 -5.22
C THR A 56 -12.97 -4.73 -5.36
N THR A 57 -12.81 -5.58 -6.37
CA THR A 57 -11.49 -6.03 -6.82
C THR A 57 -11.15 -5.42 -8.19
N ASP A 58 -11.83 -4.32 -8.56
CA ASP A 58 -11.57 -3.61 -9.80
C ASP A 58 -10.44 -2.61 -9.60
N PRO A 59 -9.33 -2.73 -10.34
CA PRO A 59 -8.19 -1.85 -10.13
C PRO A 59 -8.43 -0.46 -10.69
N VAL A 60 -7.99 0.54 -9.92
CA VAL A 60 -7.83 1.92 -10.39
C VAL A 60 -6.51 2.06 -11.09
N PHE A 61 -5.45 1.49 -10.48
CA PHE A 61 -4.13 1.45 -11.09
C PHE A 61 -3.36 0.21 -10.64
N GLU A 62 -2.36 -0.14 -11.45
CA GLU A 62 -1.29 -1.07 -11.10
C GLU A 62 0.02 -0.37 -11.36
N ARG A 63 0.97 -0.52 -10.44
CA ARG A 63 2.31 0.07 -10.61
C ARG A 63 3.37 -0.86 -10.03
N TYR A 64 4.48 -0.99 -10.72
CA TYR A 64 5.68 -1.58 -10.13
C TYR A 64 6.92 -0.79 -10.54
N GLU A 65 7.93 -0.85 -9.69
CA GLU A 65 9.18 -0.15 -9.90
C GLU A 65 10.34 -1.09 -9.68
N PHE A 66 11.20 -1.21 -10.68
CA PHE A 66 12.41 -2.00 -10.58
C PHE A 66 13.48 -1.23 -9.81
N ILE A 67 14.19 -1.94 -8.93
CA ILE A 67 15.31 -1.39 -8.16
C ILE A 67 16.51 -2.30 -8.42
N PRO A 68 17.61 -1.79 -9.02
CA PRO A 68 18.75 -2.64 -9.37
C PRO A 68 19.36 -3.40 -8.20
N HIS A 69 19.35 -2.82 -7.01
CA HIS A 69 19.88 -3.48 -5.81
C HIS A 69 19.19 -2.99 -4.56
N ALA A 70 18.51 -3.88 -3.86
CA ALA A 70 17.85 -3.60 -2.59
C ALA A 70 17.66 -4.90 -1.79
N THR A 71 17.34 -4.75 -0.51
CA THR A 71 16.88 -5.87 0.32
C THR A 71 15.38 -6.07 0.14
N ASN A 72 14.86 -7.22 0.58
CA ASN A 72 13.41 -7.48 0.61
C ASN A 72 12.67 -6.36 1.34
N ASN A 73 13.15 -5.95 2.52
CA ASN A 73 12.47 -4.93 3.32
C ASN A 73 12.48 -3.56 2.63
N GLU A 74 13.59 -3.20 1.97
CA GLU A 74 13.65 -1.97 1.19
C GLU A 74 12.66 -2.00 0.02
N ALA A 75 12.57 -3.13 -0.67
CA ALA A 75 11.63 -3.31 -1.77
C ALA A 75 10.17 -3.22 -1.30
N GLU A 76 9.87 -3.78 -0.12
CA GLU A 76 8.54 -3.67 0.49
C GLU A 76 8.16 -2.22 0.75
N TYR A 77 9.07 -1.43 1.36
CA TYR A 77 8.83 0.00 1.56
C TYR A 77 8.64 0.72 0.23
N ASN A 78 9.39 0.34 -0.79
CA ASN A 78 9.25 0.96 -2.10
C ASN A 78 7.86 0.72 -2.68
N GLY A 79 7.34 -0.51 -2.55
CA GLY A 79 5.97 -0.82 -2.97
C GLY A 79 4.94 0.05 -2.26
N LEU A 80 5.08 0.22 -0.95
CA LEU A 80 4.21 1.11 -0.17
C LEU A 80 4.32 2.56 -0.65
N ILE A 81 5.53 3.04 -0.85
CA ILE A 81 5.79 4.44 -1.26
C ILE A 81 5.17 4.73 -2.63
N ILE A 82 5.43 3.88 -3.62
CA ILE A 82 4.89 4.12 -4.97
C ILE A 82 3.35 4.04 -4.97
N GLY A 83 2.79 3.14 -4.16
CA GLY A 83 1.35 3.04 -3.99
C GLY A 83 0.74 4.30 -3.39
N LEU A 84 1.35 4.84 -2.34
CA LEU A 84 0.90 6.08 -1.71
C LEU A 84 1.04 7.27 -2.66
N GLN A 85 2.14 7.37 -3.40
CA GLN A 85 2.35 8.44 -4.38
C GLN A 85 1.26 8.42 -5.45
N GLU A 86 0.99 7.25 -6.00
CA GLU A 86 0.00 7.09 -7.05
C GLU A 86 -1.42 7.34 -6.56
N ALA A 87 -1.75 6.89 -5.36
CA ALA A 87 -3.05 7.16 -4.75
C ALA A 87 -3.25 8.65 -4.50
N ALA A 88 -2.21 9.34 -4.02
CA ALA A 88 -2.25 10.80 -3.84
C ALA A 88 -2.46 11.52 -5.17
N ASP A 89 -1.72 11.11 -6.22
CA ASP A 89 -1.85 11.68 -7.56
C ASP A 89 -3.25 11.46 -8.15
N ALA A 90 -3.89 10.35 -7.81
CA ALA A 90 -5.25 10.04 -8.22
C ALA A 90 -6.32 10.81 -7.42
N GLY A 91 -5.91 11.61 -6.43
CA GLY A 91 -6.83 12.40 -5.61
C GLY A 91 -7.57 11.60 -4.54
N ILE A 92 -7.08 10.41 -4.20
CA ILE A 92 -7.69 9.56 -3.19
C ILE A 92 -7.42 10.15 -1.81
N LYS A 93 -8.46 10.30 -0.98
CA LYS A 93 -8.36 10.89 0.35
C LYS A 93 -8.56 9.89 1.47
N ASN A 94 -9.24 8.79 1.22
CA ASN A 94 -9.52 7.75 2.21
C ASN A 94 -8.92 6.44 1.75
N LEU A 95 -8.02 5.86 2.54
CA LEU A 95 -7.21 4.74 2.12
C LEU A 95 -7.11 3.66 3.17
N LEU A 96 -7.44 2.43 2.79
CA LEU A 96 -7.06 1.23 3.51
C LEU A 96 -5.85 0.63 2.81
N ILE A 97 -4.86 0.18 3.58
CA ILE A 97 -3.64 -0.41 3.06
C ILE A 97 -3.50 -1.83 3.58
N GLU A 98 -3.15 -2.75 2.70
CA GLU A 98 -2.87 -4.14 3.06
C GLU A 98 -1.54 -4.58 2.50
N GLY A 99 -0.80 -5.36 3.30
CA GLY A 99 0.47 -5.95 2.89
C GLY A 99 0.77 -7.17 3.73
N ASP A 100 1.71 -8.00 3.27
CA ASP A 100 2.03 -9.26 3.95
C ASP A 100 3.32 -9.22 4.77
N SER A 101 3.97 -8.06 4.86
CA SER A 101 5.14 -7.87 5.72
C SER A 101 4.72 -7.28 7.07
N ASN A 102 4.67 -8.12 8.08
CA ASN A 102 4.31 -7.68 9.43
C ASN A 102 5.24 -6.58 9.96
N LEU A 103 6.52 -6.65 9.61
CA LEU A 103 7.50 -5.63 9.98
C LEU A 103 7.12 -4.26 9.43
N ILE A 104 6.90 -4.17 8.12
CA ILE A 104 6.58 -2.90 7.45
C ILE A 104 5.25 -2.34 7.94
N ILE A 105 4.24 -3.19 8.09
CA ILE A 105 2.92 -2.80 8.58
C ILE A 105 3.02 -2.14 9.96
N ASN A 106 3.72 -2.78 10.88
CA ASN A 106 3.83 -2.26 12.26
C ASN A 106 4.75 -1.05 12.36
N GLN A 107 5.81 -0.99 11.56
CA GLN A 107 6.66 0.19 11.51
C GLN A 107 5.89 1.40 10.98
N PHE A 108 5.14 1.22 9.89
CA PHE A 108 4.38 2.32 9.29
C PHE A 108 3.28 2.80 10.21
N ALA A 109 2.59 1.89 10.89
CA ALA A 109 1.56 2.23 11.87
C ALA A 109 2.11 2.88 13.15
N GLY A 110 3.42 2.77 13.38
CA GLY A 110 4.06 3.34 14.56
C GLY A 110 4.02 2.43 15.79
N THR A 111 3.60 1.16 15.64
CA THR A 111 3.55 0.21 16.76
C THR A 111 4.88 -0.46 17.03
N TRP A 112 5.77 -0.49 16.05
CA TRP A 112 7.14 -1.02 16.19
C TRP A 112 8.15 0.05 15.85
N LYS A 113 9.26 0.06 16.60
CA LYS A 113 10.39 0.96 16.33
C LYS A 113 11.19 0.50 15.11
N ILE A 114 11.82 1.46 14.44
CA ILE A 114 12.70 1.19 13.32
C ILE A 114 14.13 1.26 13.81
N LYS A 115 14.87 0.14 13.67
CA LYS A 115 16.25 0.05 14.14
C LYS A 115 17.26 0.20 12.99
N ALA A 116 16.89 -0.19 11.76
CA ALA A 116 17.79 -0.15 10.63
C ALA A 116 17.73 1.22 9.95
N GLU A 117 18.88 1.86 9.73
CA GLU A 117 18.95 3.19 9.12
C GLU A 117 18.40 3.22 7.70
N ASN A 118 18.66 2.17 6.92
CA ASN A 118 18.16 2.09 5.55
C ASN A 118 16.62 2.07 5.50
N LEU A 119 15.98 1.50 6.51
CA LEU A 119 14.52 1.49 6.60
C LEU A 119 13.97 2.78 7.21
N ALA A 120 14.73 3.44 8.08
CA ALA A 120 14.30 4.69 8.72
C ALA A 120 14.05 5.79 7.68
N SER A 121 14.93 5.92 6.69
CA SER A 121 14.75 6.94 5.64
C SER A 121 13.55 6.63 4.74
N LEU A 122 13.32 5.36 4.42
CA LEU A 122 12.17 4.93 3.62
C LEU A 122 10.86 5.11 4.40
N HIS A 123 10.88 4.77 5.68
CA HIS A 123 9.74 5.01 6.58
C HIS A 123 9.36 6.49 6.62
N LYS A 124 10.36 7.36 6.79
CA LYS A 124 10.14 8.81 6.80
C LYS A 124 9.49 9.28 5.49
N LYS A 125 9.99 8.76 4.36
CA LYS A 125 9.45 9.10 3.05
C LYS A 125 8.00 8.64 2.90
N ALA A 126 7.69 7.43 3.34
CA ALA A 126 6.33 6.91 3.32
C ALA A 126 5.39 7.74 4.20
N ARG A 127 5.82 8.04 5.43
CA ARG A 127 5.03 8.83 6.39
C ARG A 127 4.76 10.24 5.88
N ALA A 128 5.72 10.84 5.18
CA ALA A 128 5.54 12.18 4.62
C ALA A 128 4.39 12.26 3.62
N LEU A 129 4.07 11.17 2.94
CA LEU A 129 2.97 11.11 1.97
C LEU A 129 1.59 11.14 2.64
N LEU A 130 1.51 10.91 3.93
CA LEU A 130 0.23 10.93 4.66
C LEU A 130 -0.46 12.30 4.63
N THR A 131 0.28 13.38 4.37
CA THR A 131 -0.30 14.72 4.27
C THR A 131 -1.36 14.83 3.17
N HIS A 132 -1.32 13.95 2.18
CA HIS A 132 -2.27 13.96 1.06
C HIS A 132 -3.62 13.29 1.38
N PHE A 133 -3.73 12.60 2.52
CA PHE A 133 -4.91 11.79 2.84
C PHE A 133 -5.64 12.32 4.07
N ASP A 134 -6.97 12.17 4.07
CA ASP A 134 -7.82 12.49 5.23
C ASP A 134 -7.84 11.34 6.22
N PHE A 135 -7.77 10.12 5.71
CA PHE A 135 -7.86 8.90 6.51
C PHE A 135 -6.98 7.81 5.93
N VAL A 136 -6.20 7.16 6.79
CA VAL A 136 -5.39 5.99 6.44
C VAL A 136 -5.41 4.98 7.58
N ALA A 137 -5.65 3.71 7.23
CA ALA A 137 -5.50 2.57 8.12
C ALA A 137 -4.76 1.46 7.39
N ILE A 138 -4.05 0.61 8.12
CA ILE A 138 -3.19 -0.41 7.52
C ILE A 138 -3.38 -1.76 8.22
N LYS A 139 -3.28 -2.85 7.46
CA LYS A 139 -3.53 -4.19 7.97
C LYS A 139 -2.54 -5.18 7.39
N HIS A 140 -2.04 -6.07 8.24
CA HIS A 140 -1.29 -7.24 7.81
C HIS A 140 -2.25 -8.30 7.27
N ILE A 141 -1.96 -8.83 6.09
CA ILE A 141 -2.72 -9.93 5.49
C ILE A 141 -1.77 -11.09 5.16
N PRO A 142 -2.27 -12.32 5.11
CA PRO A 142 -1.43 -13.44 4.67
C PRO A 142 -1.06 -13.30 3.20
N ARG A 143 0.08 -13.86 2.84
CA ARG A 143 0.66 -13.75 1.49
C ARG A 143 -0.31 -14.18 0.39
N GLU A 144 -1.05 -15.26 0.62
CA GLU A 144 -2.02 -15.77 -0.36
C GLU A 144 -3.17 -14.80 -0.64
N LYS A 145 -3.39 -13.83 0.24
CA LYS A 145 -4.39 -12.78 0.02
C LYS A 145 -3.82 -11.52 -0.62
N ASN A 146 -2.50 -11.50 -0.85
CA ASN A 146 -1.79 -10.38 -1.48
C ASN A 146 -1.28 -10.75 -2.87
N ALA A 147 -1.94 -11.67 -3.55
CA ALA A 147 -1.47 -12.26 -4.80
C ALA A 147 -1.35 -11.25 -5.94
N HIS A 148 -2.23 -10.25 -5.99
CA HIS A 148 -2.19 -9.25 -7.07
C HIS A 148 -0.92 -8.40 -6.98
N ALA A 149 -0.61 -7.87 -5.80
CA ALA A 149 0.61 -7.09 -5.57
C ALA A 149 1.86 -7.97 -5.75
N ASP A 150 1.82 -9.22 -5.30
CA ASP A 150 2.92 -10.18 -5.48
C ASP A 150 3.23 -10.39 -6.97
N ARG A 151 2.18 -10.57 -7.79
CA ARG A 151 2.35 -10.75 -9.24
C ARG A 151 3.01 -9.52 -9.88
N LEU A 152 2.59 -8.31 -9.52
CA LEU A 152 3.18 -7.07 -10.04
C LEU A 152 4.65 -6.95 -9.65
N THR A 153 4.97 -7.29 -8.41
CA THR A 153 6.34 -7.27 -7.89
C THR A 153 7.22 -8.24 -8.69
N ASN A 154 6.73 -9.46 -8.90
CA ASN A 154 7.46 -10.47 -9.66
C ASN A 154 7.66 -10.06 -11.12
N GLU A 155 6.68 -9.39 -11.71
CA GLU A 155 6.82 -8.80 -13.05
C GLU A 155 7.98 -7.81 -13.09
N GLY A 156 8.04 -6.91 -12.11
CA GLY A 156 9.09 -5.90 -12.05
C GLY A 156 10.49 -6.49 -11.91
N VAL A 157 10.65 -7.52 -11.08
CA VAL A 157 11.93 -8.22 -10.92
C VAL A 157 12.32 -8.92 -12.21
N ALA A 158 11.38 -9.62 -12.85
CA ALA A 158 11.64 -10.41 -14.06
C ALA A 158 11.96 -9.53 -15.27
N GLN A 159 11.22 -8.45 -15.46
CA GLN A 159 11.35 -7.59 -16.64
C GLN A 159 12.38 -6.48 -16.46
N LYS A 160 12.76 -6.18 -15.24
CA LYS A 160 13.74 -5.14 -14.89
C LYS A 160 13.35 -3.77 -15.46
N ASP A 161 12.05 -3.47 -15.40
CA ASP A 161 11.50 -2.17 -15.80
C ASP A 161 10.50 -1.66 -14.77
N SER A 162 10.01 -0.45 -15.01
CA SER A 162 9.00 0.17 -14.14
C SER A 162 7.79 0.52 -14.99
N VAL A 163 6.60 0.19 -14.50
CA VAL A 163 5.36 0.32 -15.25
C VAL A 163 4.26 0.92 -14.38
N LEU A 164 3.47 1.80 -14.98
CA LEU A 164 2.22 2.30 -14.41
C LEU A 164 1.10 2.01 -15.41
N ARG A 165 0.05 1.32 -14.95
CA ARG A 165 -1.17 1.08 -15.73
C ARG A 165 -2.33 1.75 -15.03
N LEU A 166 -3.00 2.64 -15.75
CA LEU A 166 -4.22 3.31 -15.28
C LEU A 166 -5.41 2.64 -15.95
N PHE A 167 -6.46 2.37 -15.16
CA PHE A 167 -7.67 1.72 -15.66
C PHE A 167 -8.82 2.71 -15.64
N GLU A 168 -9.65 2.67 -16.66
CA GLU A 168 -10.87 3.49 -16.69
C GLU A 168 -11.93 2.86 -15.78
N SER A 169 -12.65 3.71 -15.11
CA SER A 169 -13.74 3.29 -14.24
C SER A 169 -15.06 3.08 -14.99
#